data_3116754596d86a0b0dfd117ae4898c87
#
_entry.id   3116754596d86a0b0dfd117ae4898c87
#
_cell.length_a   1.000
_cell.length_b   1.000
_cell.length_c   1.000
_cell.angle_alpha   90.00
_cell.angle_beta   90.00
_cell.angle_gamma   90.00
#
_symmetry.space_group_name_H-M   'P 1'
#
loop_
_entity.id
_entity.type
_entity.pdbx_description
1 polymer ?
#
loop_
_entity_poly.entity_id
_entity_poly.type
_entity_poly.pdbx_seq_one_letter_code
_entity_poly.pdbx_strand_id
1 'polypeptide(L)'
;MLRSGWQLLIPAFLVFLVACDSDSEFLGFGNESQGEVTPSPTSSSPGVSSATAVMTTVAATPTDTQVATESVTPLATPTEPTTLLVPEALGGFLYPIRGVCLPTNPFVMPNAPRPYRKGIHEGVDFYEGDVCTAVESGTEVLAVYSGVVIRADTNYTDPSREEFAAVAAKIAHAGAGDATDLDFYRGRQVWISHGKGIVTRYAHLSGIEPDIEVGVAVKGGQLIGFVGESGTPESALNPGTQNHLHFEVRIEDSFLGAGLEAEEVRFLYESLFSGAR
;
A
#
# COMPACT_ATOMS: atom_id res chain seq x y z
N MET A 1 -51.16 -10.96 -22.89
CA MET A 1 -50.07 -11.10 -23.87
C MET A 1 -49.37 -9.77 -23.97
N LEU A 2 -48.19 -9.64 -23.46
CA LEU A 2 -47.10 -8.71 -23.85
C LEU A 2 -46.00 -8.86 -22.81
N ARG A 3 -44.94 -9.63 -23.18
CA ARG A 3 -43.70 -9.80 -22.39
C ARG A 3 -42.81 -8.63 -22.78
N SER A 4 -42.39 -7.78 -21.86
CA SER A 4 -41.27 -6.86 -22.04
C SER A 4 -40.07 -7.43 -21.30
N GLY A 5 -39.07 -7.85 -22.07
CA GLY A 5 -37.78 -8.31 -21.56
C GLY A 5 -36.90 -7.10 -21.18
N TRP A 6 -36.37 -7.13 -20.01
CA TRP A 6 -35.31 -6.23 -19.60
C TRP A 6 -33.99 -6.94 -19.89
N GLN A 7 -33.23 -6.35 -20.81
CA GLN A 7 -31.83 -6.74 -21.03
C GLN A 7 -30.95 -6.00 -20.00
N LEU A 8 -30.31 -6.78 -19.14
CA LEU A 8 -29.25 -6.31 -18.27
C LEU A 8 -27.99 -6.03 -19.13
N LEU A 9 -27.63 -4.77 -19.24
CA LEU A 9 -26.33 -4.34 -19.76
C LEU A 9 -25.32 -4.43 -18.63
N ILE A 10 -24.43 -5.40 -18.73
CA ILE A 10 -23.23 -5.51 -17.88
C ILE A 10 -22.16 -4.63 -18.51
N PRO A 11 -21.58 -3.64 -17.82
CA PRO A 11 -20.43 -2.92 -18.34
C PRO A 11 -19.19 -3.82 -18.30
N ALA A 12 -18.59 -4.02 -19.46
CA ALA A 12 -17.33 -4.71 -19.61
C ALA A 12 -16.18 -3.85 -19.00
N PHE A 13 -15.51 -4.37 -18.00
CA PHE A 13 -14.25 -3.83 -17.51
C PHE A 13 -13.19 -4.03 -18.58
N LEU A 14 -12.71 -2.94 -19.15
CA LEU A 14 -11.61 -2.93 -20.10
C LEU A 14 -10.29 -2.97 -19.32
N VAL A 15 -9.67 -4.13 -19.30
CA VAL A 15 -8.29 -4.29 -18.82
C VAL A 15 -7.36 -3.76 -19.91
N PHE A 16 -6.71 -2.62 -19.69
CA PHE A 16 -5.63 -2.15 -20.55
C PHE A 16 -4.36 -2.95 -20.27
N LEU A 17 -4.08 -3.90 -21.16
CA LEU A 17 -2.75 -4.46 -21.34
C LEU A 17 -1.95 -3.45 -22.19
N VAL A 18 -0.97 -2.79 -21.58
CA VAL A 18 0.05 -2.05 -22.33
C VAL A 18 1.06 -3.05 -22.85
N ALA A 19 0.96 -3.38 -24.13
CA ALA A 19 2.01 -4.04 -24.87
C ALA A 19 3.03 -2.98 -25.31
N CYS A 20 4.29 -3.15 -24.91
CA CYS A 20 5.42 -2.46 -25.52
C CYS A 20 5.65 -3.03 -26.91
N ASP A 21 5.45 -2.21 -27.92
CA ASP A 21 6.01 -2.46 -29.23
C ASP A 21 6.98 -1.33 -29.58
N SER A 22 8.21 -1.71 -29.84
CA SER A 22 9.28 -0.88 -30.34
C SER A 22 9.13 -0.79 -31.86
N ASP A 23 9.15 0.41 -32.37
CA ASP A 23 9.71 0.88 -33.65
C ASP A 23 8.88 2.05 -34.19
N SER A 24 9.45 3.23 -34.18
CA SER A 24 9.17 4.23 -35.21
C SER A 24 10.35 5.20 -35.33
N GLU A 25 10.94 5.14 -36.51
CA GLU A 25 11.91 6.08 -37.04
C GLU A 25 11.44 7.53 -36.96
N PHE A 26 12.31 8.42 -36.53
CA PHE A 26 12.09 9.85 -36.60
C PHE A 26 13.06 10.46 -37.64
N LEU A 27 12.48 10.95 -38.71
CA LEU A 27 13.16 11.74 -39.76
C LEU A 27 13.54 13.12 -39.18
N GLY A 28 14.78 13.49 -39.45
CA GLY A 28 15.39 14.72 -38.99
C GLY A 28 14.96 15.99 -39.73
N PHE A 29 15.24 17.11 -39.12
CA PHE A 29 15.66 18.35 -39.78
C PHE A 29 16.74 19.02 -38.92
N GLY A 30 17.86 19.28 -39.62
CA GLY A 30 19.05 19.90 -39.07
C GLY A 30 18.94 21.40 -38.87
N ASN A 31 19.83 21.96 -38.10
CA ASN A 31 20.77 22.95 -38.60
C ASN A 31 21.92 23.21 -37.61
N GLU A 32 23.06 23.52 -38.19
CA GLU A 32 24.40 23.67 -37.66
C GLU A 32 24.57 24.85 -36.63
N SER A 33 25.49 24.68 -35.68
CA SER A 33 26.66 25.56 -35.66
C SER A 33 27.75 25.01 -34.72
N GLN A 34 28.98 25.16 -35.21
CA GLN A 34 30.26 24.61 -34.79
C GLN A 34 30.80 25.23 -33.51
N GLY A 35 31.61 24.43 -32.79
CA GLY A 35 32.42 24.89 -31.67
C GLY A 35 33.37 23.80 -31.21
N GLU A 36 34.44 23.60 -31.98
CA GLU A 36 35.58 22.74 -31.72
C GLU A 36 36.42 23.27 -30.55
N VAL A 37 36.89 22.42 -29.63
CA VAL A 37 38.27 22.34 -29.10
C VAL A 37 38.47 21.04 -28.30
N THR A 38 39.34 20.19 -28.78
CA THR A 38 40.14 19.15 -28.09
C THR A 38 41.44 19.81 -27.53
N PRO A 39 42.32 19.16 -26.74
CA PRO A 39 42.57 17.74 -26.52
C PRO A 39 42.85 17.30 -25.06
N SER A 40 42.92 15.99 -24.91
CA SER A 40 43.67 15.22 -23.87
C SER A 40 45.16 15.62 -23.77
N PRO A 41 45.95 15.24 -22.74
CA PRO A 41 46.23 13.83 -22.48
C PRO A 41 46.64 13.38 -21.03
N THR A 42 46.64 12.09 -20.81
CA THR A 42 47.73 11.22 -20.33
C THR A 42 47.95 11.03 -18.82
N SER A 43 47.85 9.79 -18.45
CA SER A 43 48.72 8.81 -17.76
C SER A 43 48.70 8.88 -16.23
N SER A 44 48.62 7.79 -15.45
CA SER A 44 49.49 6.61 -15.43
C SER A 44 48.97 5.57 -14.42
N SER A 45 48.97 4.32 -14.76
CA SER A 45 49.15 3.22 -13.78
C SER A 45 50.64 3.13 -13.39
N PRO A 46 51.01 2.53 -12.26
CA PRO A 46 51.03 1.08 -12.12
C PRO A 46 50.91 0.56 -10.67
N GLY A 47 50.78 -0.74 -10.51
CA GLY A 47 51.06 -1.40 -9.24
C GLY A 47 50.42 -2.78 -9.06
N VAL A 48 51.05 -3.78 -9.68
CA VAL A 48 50.80 -5.21 -9.46
C VAL A 48 51.39 -5.61 -8.09
N SER A 49 50.67 -6.41 -7.32
CA SER A 49 51.32 -7.33 -6.36
C SER A 49 50.46 -8.58 -6.21
N SER A 50 51.02 -9.65 -6.74
CA SER A 50 50.63 -11.03 -6.50
C SER A 50 51.09 -11.48 -5.12
N ALA A 51 50.20 -12.19 -4.43
CA ALA A 51 50.64 -13.06 -3.32
C ALA A 51 50.01 -14.44 -3.49
N THR A 52 50.89 -15.37 -3.63
CA THR A 52 50.75 -16.79 -3.94
C THR A 52 50.11 -17.55 -2.79
N ALA A 53 49.21 -18.45 -3.11
CA ALA A 53 48.63 -19.42 -2.21
C ALA A 53 49.59 -20.54 -1.84
N VAL A 54 49.51 -21.00 -0.62
CA VAL A 54 50.12 -22.28 -0.19
C VAL A 54 48.98 -23.25 0.14
N MET A 55 48.91 -24.30 -0.66
CA MET A 55 48.14 -25.51 -0.36
C MET A 55 48.84 -26.33 0.73
N THR A 56 48.09 -26.77 1.72
CA THR A 56 48.51 -27.91 2.54
C THR A 56 47.38 -28.95 2.55
N THR A 57 47.66 -30.04 1.90
CA THR A 57 46.89 -31.30 1.97
C THR A 57 47.26 -32.07 3.21
N VAL A 58 46.27 -32.55 3.95
CA VAL A 58 46.42 -33.68 4.85
C VAL A 58 45.22 -34.61 4.67
N ALA A 59 45.54 -35.81 4.22
CA ALA A 59 44.65 -36.96 4.16
C ALA A 59 44.66 -37.72 5.47
N ALA A 60 43.50 -38.16 5.93
CA ALA A 60 43.34 -39.37 6.74
C ALA A 60 41.89 -39.84 6.76
N THR A 61 41.67 -40.99 6.18
CA THR A 61 40.53 -41.88 6.48
C THR A 61 40.83 -42.67 7.73
N PRO A 62 39.86 -42.99 8.62
CA PRO A 62 39.25 -44.31 8.50
C PRO A 62 37.76 -44.39 8.80
N THR A 63 37.17 -45.33 8.15
CA THR A 63 35.98 -46.13 8.37
C THR A 63 35.52 -46.22 9.82
N ASP A 64 34.26 -45.90 10.10
CA ASP A 64 33.48 -46.62 11.12
C ASP A 64 31.98 -46.65 10.83
N THR A 65 31.47 -47.79 10.94
CA THR A 65 30.20 -48.48 11.03
C THR A 65 28.97 -47.60 11.21
N GLN A 66 28.10 -47.63 10.20
CA GLN A 66 26.72 -47.17 10.29
C GLN A 66 25.88 -48.06 11.23
N VAL A 67 25.40 -47.44 12.28
CA VAL A 67 24.19 -47.89 12.99
C VAL A 67 23.00 -47.16 12.39
N ALA A 68 22.09 -47.89 11.72
CA ALA A 68 20.84 -47.37 11.22
C ALA A 68 19.96 -46.98 12.41
N THR A 69 19.85 -45.67 12.66
CA THR A 69 18.84 -45.15 13.57
C THR A 69 17.60 -44.83 12.73
N GLU A 70 16.54 -45.60 12.96
CA GLU A 70 15.23 -45.32 12.38
C GLU A 70 14.80 -43.92 12.78
N SER A 71 14.66 -43.03 11.78
CA SER A 71 14.13 -41.69 11.94
C SER A 71 12.62 -41.79 12.17
N VAL A 72 12.20 -41.74 13.41
CA VAL A 72 10.79 -41.51 13.75
C VAL A 72 10.44 -40.10 13.33
N THR A 73 9.73 -39.94 12.23
CA THR A 73 9.08 -38.71 11.81
C THR A 73 8.18 -38.22 12.95
N PRO A 74 8.40 -37.01 13.50
CA PRO A 74 7.46 -36.47 14.48
C PRO A 74 6.09 -36.33 13.82
N LEU A 75 5.09 -36.97 14.37
CA LEU A 75 3.69 -36.74 14.04
C LEU A 75 3.40 -35.25 14.29
N ALA A 76 3.06 -34.51 13.22
CA ALA A 76 2.67 -33.13 13.32
C ALA A 76 1.55 -33.02 14.38
N THR A 77 1.85 -32.35 15.49
CA THR A 77 0.85 -31.99 16.49
C THR A 77 -0.18 -31.11 15.77
N PRO A 78 -1.48 -31.35 15.87
CA PRO A 78 -2.48 -30.47 15.33
C PRO A 78 -2.26 -29.09 15.93
N THR A 79 -1.94 -28.10 15.11
CA THR A 79 -1.89 -26.71 15.53
C THR A 79 -3.32 -26.36 15.94
N GLU A 80 -3.54 -26.13 17.23
CA GLU A 80 -4.78 -25.55 17.73
C GLU A 80 -5.09 -24.30 16.91
N PRO A 81 -6.35 -24.08 16.51
CA PRO A 81 -6.71 -22.87 15.78
C PRO A 81 -6.32 -21.67 16.66
N THR A 82 -5.36 -20.88 16.18
CA THR A 82 -5.00 -19.62 16.83
C THR A 82 -6.26 -18.76 16.82
N THR A 83 -6.89 -18.62 17.98
CA THR A 83 -8.03 -17.71 18.12
C THR A 83 -7.51 -16.30 17.86
N LEU A 84 -7.83 -15.74 16.70
CA LEU A 84 -7.54 -14.35 16.36
C LEU A 84 -8.36 -13.46 17.29
N LEU A 85 -7.76 -13.12 18.42
CA LEU A 85 -8.35 -12.16 19.36
C LEU A 85 -8.01 -10.76 18.86
N VAL A 86 -9.04 -9.98 18.53
CA VAL A 86 -8.87 -8.52 18.43
C VAL A 86 -8.37 -8.05 19.79
N PRO A 87 -7.21 -7.38 19.88
CA PRO A 87 -6.75 -6.87 21.15
C PRO A 87 -7.86 -6.04 21.82
N GLU A 88 -8.08 -6.22 23.12
CA GLU A 88 -9.10 -5.47 23.87
C GLU A 88 -8.98 -3.95 23.67
N ALA A 89 -7.76 -3.48 23.42
CA ALA A 89 -7.46 -2.08 23.09
C ALA A 89 -8.06 -1.60 21.75
N LEU A 90 -8.55 -2.49 20.88
CA LEU A 90 -9.20 -2.18 19.60
C LEU A 90 -10.72 -2.31 19.66
N GLY A 91 -11.30 -2.58 20.81
CA GLY A 91 -12.77 -2.62 20.98
C GLY A 91 -13.41 -1.24 20.90
N GLY A 92 -14.60 -1.17 20.28
CA GLY A 92 -15.43 0.06 20.26
C GLY A 92 -15.06 1.07 19.17
N PHE A 93 -14.35 0.65 18.13
CA PHE A 93 -14.12 1.49 16.94
C PHE A 93 -15.44 1.68 16.17
N LEU A 94 -15.68 2.90 15.74
CA LEU A 94 -16.77 3.27 14.83
C LEU A 94 -16.31 3.10 13.38
N TYR A 95 -17.26 3.00 12.46
CA TYR A 95 -16.92 3.14 11.05
C TYR A 95 -16.43 4.56 10.71
N PRO A 96 -15.47 4.71 9.79
CA PRO A 96 -14.92 6.02 9.43
C PRO A 96 -15.86 6.87 8.56
N ILE A 97 -16.92 6.29 8.01
CA ILE A 97 -17.96 6.94 7.23
C ILE A 97 -19.31 6.46 7.76
N ARG A 98 -20.29 7.35 7.88
CA ARG A 98 -21.64 6.99 8.37
C ARG A 98 -22.35 6.05 7.42
N GLY A 99 -22.85 4.94 7.95
CA GLY A 99 -23.68 3.98 7.19
C GLY A 99 -22.89 3.06 6.29
N VAL A 100 -21.56 3.12 6.26
CA VAL A 100 -20.78 2.11 5.53
C VAL A 100 -20.81 0.74 6.22
N CYS A 101 -20.58 -0.29 5.42
CA CYS A 101 -20.19 -1.63 5.87
C CYS A 101 -18.82 -1.98 5.27
N LEU A 102 -18.21 -3.05 5.72
CA LEU A 102 -16.97 -3.53 5.12
C LEU A 102 -17.19 -3.91 3.67
N PRO A 103 -16.25 -3.56 2.77
CA PRO A 103 -16.29 -3.95 1.37
C PRO A 103 -16.38 -5.46 1.21
N THR A 104 -17.10 -5.92 0.18
CA THR A 104 -17.17 -7.35 -0.16
C THR A 104 -16.01 -7.78 -1.04
N ASN A 105 -15.43 -6.86 -1.79
CA ASN A 105 -14.29 -7.09 -2.67
C ASN A 105 -13.00 -7.33 -1.86
N PRO A 106 -12.36 -8.51 -1.97
CA PRO A 106 -11.13 -8.80 -1.22
C PRO A 106 -9.93 -7.95 -1.68
N PHE A 107 -9.96 -7.42 -2.91
CA PHE A 107 -8.87 -6.58 -3.42
C PHE A 107 -8.77 -5.20 -2.80
N VAL A 108 -9.75 -4.76 -2.02
CA VAL A 108 -9.72 -3.49 -1.28
C VAL A 108 -9.53 -3.69 0.22
N MET A 109 -9.18 -4.90 0.63
CA MET A 109 -8.86 -5.28 2.00
C MET A 109 -7.35 -5.38 2.23
N PRO A 110 -6.86 -5.37 3.49
CA PRO A 110 -5.45 -5.59 3.79
C PRO A 110 -4.87 -6.86 3.16
N ASN A 111 -3.56 -6.84 2.87
CA ASN A 111 -2.77 -7.85 2.17
C ASN A 111 -3.08 -8.03 0.67
N ALA A 112 -4.10 -7.38 0.11
CA ALA A 112 -4.36 -7.44 -1.32
C ALA A 112 -3.13 -6.95 -2.13
N PRO A 113 -2.76 -7.62 -3.23
CA PRO A 113 -1.62 -7.22 -4.05
C PRO A 113 -1.77 -5.80 -4.62
N ARG A 114 -0.67 -5.04 -4.61
CA ARG A 114 -0.55 -3.72 -5.23
C ARG A 114 0.59 -3.73 -6.25
N PRO A 115 0.37 -4.30 -7.48
CA PRO A 115 1.44 -4.50 -8.46
C PRO A 115 2.13 -3.21 -8.89
N TYR A 116 1.40 -2.09 -8.99
CA TYR A 116 1.93 -0.78 -9.40
C TYR A 116 3.03 -0.24 -8.48
N ARG A 117 3.02 -0.64 -7.20
CA ARG A 117 4.04 -0.26 -6.21
C ARG A 117 4.84 -1.44 -5.67
N LYS A 118 4.73 -2.62 -6.31
CA LYS A 118 5.43 -3.87 -5.93
C LYS A 118 5.25 -4.24 -4.44
N GLY A 119 4.06 -4.03 -3.92
CA GLY A 119 3.74 -4.21 -2.50
C GLY A 119 2.34 -4.78 -2.27
N ILE A 120 1.87 -4.61 -1.05
CA ILE A 120 0.55 -5.05 -0.61
C ILE A 120 -0.26 -3.87 -0.08
N HIS A 121 -1.56 -4.05 0.04
CA HIS A 121 -2.47 -3.11 0.65
C HIS A 121 -2.36 -3.17 2.17
N GLU A 122 -2.28 -2.02 2.83
CA GLU A 122 -2.09 -1.95 4.29
C GLU A 122 -3.35 -1.50 5.05
N GLY A 123 -4.45 -1.31 4.34
CA GLY A 123 -5.70 -0.82 4.90
C GLY A 123 -6.93 -1.35 4.18
N VAL A 124 -8.06 -0.71 4.44
CA VAL A 124 -9.35 -0.95 3.78
C VAL A 124 -9.67 0.26 2.92
N ASP A 125 -10.01 0.04 1.65
CA ASP A 125 -10.51 1.09 0.76
C ASP A 125 -12.04 1.05 0.71
N PHE A 126 -12.68 2.14 1.10
CA PHE A 126 -14.14 2.30 1.04
C PHE A 126 -14.52 3.03 -0.24
N TYR A 127 -14.88 2.27 -1.29
CA TYR A 127 -15.38 2.77 -2.58
C TYR A 127 -16.88 2.75 -2.65
N GLU A 128 -17.46 3.66 -3.42
CA GLU A 128 -18.87 3.57 -3.79
C GLU A 128 -19.17 2.25 -4.50
N GLY A 129 -20.36 1.70 -4.26
CA GLY A 129 -20.84 0.47 -4.90
C GLY A 129 -20.41 -0.84 -4.24
N ASP A 130 -19.43 -0.82 -3.35
CA ASP A 130 -18.97 -2.00 -2.57
C ASP A 130 -19.21 -1.87 -1.06
N VAL A 131 -19.75 -0.75 -0.65
CA VAL A 131 -20.09 -0.43 0.75
C VAL A 131 -21.57 0.00 0.84
N CYS A 132 -22.18 -0.12 2.01
CA CYS A 132 -23.64 0.02 2.19
C CYS A 132 -24.21 1.43 1.98
N THR A 133 -23.41 2.42 1.62
CA THR A 133 -23.80 3.82 1.43
C THR A 133 -23.01 4.45 0.28
N ALA A 134 -23.47 5.61 -0.21
CA ALA A 134 -22.74 6.38 -1.20
C ALA A 134 -21.41 6.91 -0.60
N VAL A 135 -20.33 6.79 -1.37
CA VAL A 135 -18.98 7.29 -1.05
C VAL A 135 -18.47 8.06 -2.26
N GLU A 136 -18.49 9.38 -2.17
CA GLU A 136 -18.08 10.29 -3.24
C GLU A 136 -17.15 11.37 -2.71
N SER A 137 -16.57 12.16 -3.58
CA SER A 137 -15.75 13.31 -3.16
C SER A 137 -16.56 14.23 -2.24
N GLY A 138 -15.99 14.56 -1.09
CA GLY A 138 -16.66 15.39 -0.07
C GLY A 138 -17.50 14.62 0.94
N THR A 139 -17.63 13.30 0.84
CA THR A 139 -18.26 12.49 1.89
C THR A 139 -17.51 12.66 3.22
N GLU A 140 -18.23 12.88 4.31
CA GLU A 140 -17.66 13.09 5.65
C GLU A 140 -16.84 11.90 6.13
N VAL A 141 -15.63 12.16 6.62
CA VAL A 141 -14.73 11.19 7.25
C VAL A 141 -14.65 11.47 8.74
N LEU A 142 -14.90 10.45 9.56
CA LEU A 142 -15.01 10.55 11.00
C LEU A 142 -13.85 9.82 11.69
N ALA A 143 -13.39 10.37 12.83
CA ALA A 143 -12.48 9.64 13.70
C ALA A 143 -13.15 8.37 14.23
N VAL A 144 -12.55 7.21 14.01
CA VAL A 144 -13.13 5.91 14.42
C VAL A 144 -13.11 5.71 15.94
N TYR A 145 -12.20 6.40 16.64
CA TYR A 145 -12.05 6.34 18.09
C TYR A 145 -11.46 7.65 18.62
N SER A 146 -11.57 7.89 19.93
CA SER A 146 -10.98 9.06 20.57
C SER A 146 -9.44 8.96 20.58
N GLY A 147 -8.76 10.09 20.39
CA GLY A 147 -7.30 10.11 20.31
C GLY A 147 -6.74 11.52 20.15
N VAL A 148 -5.46 11.59 19.77
CA VAL A 148 -4.77 12.85 19.50
C VAL A 148 -4.26 12.81 18.06
N VAL A 149 -4.51 13.86 17.29
CA VAL A 149 -4.01 14.02 15.94
C VAL A 149 -2.48 14.14 15.98
N ILE A 150 -1.79 13.27 15.25
CA ILE A 150 -0.32 13.26 15.14
C ILE A 150 0.18 13.65 13.75
N ARG A 151 -0.73 13.73 12.76
CA ARG A 151 -0.49 14.25 11.40
C ARG A 151 -1.78 14.83 10.84
N ALA A 152 -1.68 15.97 10.18
CA ALA A 152 -2.76 16.60 9.40
C ALA A 152 -2.13 17.37 8.22
N ASP A 153 -2.32 16.87 7.01
CA ASP A 153 -1.69 17.42 5.79
C ASP A 153 -2.53 18.56 5.19
N THR A 154 -2.75 19.62 5.96
CA THR A 154 -3.62 20.74 5.60
C THR A 154 -3.13 21.49 4.36
N ASN A 155 -1.82 21.53 4.12
CA ASN A 155 -1.17 22.22 2.98
C ASN A 155 -0.77 21.27 1.84
N TYR A 156 -1.38 20.08 1.78
CA TYR A 156 -1.08 19.10 0.73
C TYR A 156 -1.52 19.63 -0.65
N THR A 157 -0.67 19.37 -1.65
CA THR A 157 -0.96 19.61 -3.08
C THR A 157 -0.75 18.31 -3.82
N ASP A 158 -1.69 17.95 -4.70
CA ASP A 158 -1.58 16.75 -5.51
C ASP A 158 -0.37 16.80 -6.44
N PRO A 159 0.36 15.69 -6.56
CA PRO A 159 1.48 15.58 -7.48
C PRO A 159 1.05 15.71 -8.95
N SER A 160 1.98 16.17 -9.78
CA SER A 160 1.83 16.19 -11.23
C SER A 160 1.96 14.78 -11.83
N ARG A 161 1.55 14.64 -13.09
CA ARG A 161 1.73 13.38 -13.86
C ARG A 161 3.18 12.96 -13.94
N GLU A 162 4.09 13.93 -14.07
CA GLU A 162 5.52 13.73 -14.17
C GLU A 162 6.09 13.19 -12.85
N GLU A 163 5.62 13.68 -11.71
CA GLU A 163 6.01 13.19 -10.38
C GLU A 163 5.51 11.77 -10.15
N PHE A 164 4.28 11.45 -10.51
CA PHE A 164 3.78 10.06 -10.47
C PHE A 164 4.62 9.13 -11.35
N ALA A 165 4.95 9.55 -12.57
CA ALA A 165 5.78 8.75 -13.47
C ALA A 165 7.20 8.53 -12.90
N ALA A 166 7.79 9.53 -12.27
CA ALA A 166 9.11 9.45 -11.65
C ALA A 166 9.11 8.46 -10.47
N VAL A 167 8.12 8.53 -9.58
CA VAL A 167 7.99 7.60 -8.45
C VAL A 167 7.74 6.17 -8.96
N ALA A 168 6.87 5.97 -9.95
CA ALA A 168 6.62 4.67 -10.55
C ALA A 168 7.88 4.06 -11.16
N ALA A 169 8.69 4.86 -11.88
CA ALA A 169 9.97 4.44 -12.45
C ALA A 169 11.00 4.07 -11.36
N LYS A 170 11.09 4.85 -10.27
CA LYS A 170 11.92 4.56 -9.10
C LYS A 170 11.56 3.19 -8.52
N ILE A 171 10.28 2.93 -8.26
CA ILE A 171 9.78 1.68 -7.69
C ILE A 171 10.05 0.51 -8.65
N ALA A 172 9.81 0.69 -9.95
CA ALA A 172 10.07 -0.34 -10.95
C ALA A 172 11.56 -0.74 -10.97
N HIS A 173 12.47 0.24 -10.83
CA HIS A 173 13.91 0.00 -10.77
C HIS A 173 14.35 -0.65 -9.46
N ALA A 174 13.81 -0.21 -8.33
CA ALA A 174 14.15 -0.73 -7.00
C ALA A 174 13.53 -2.11 -6.71
N GLY A 175 12.45 -2.48 -7.42
CA GLY A 175 11.71 -3.73 -7.20
C GLY A 175 10.71 -3.68 -6.04
N ALA A 176 10.66 -2.58 -5.27
CA ALA A 176 9.68 -2.32 -4.23
C ALA A 176 9.60 -0.81 -3.94
N GLY A 177 8.44 -0.34 -3.48
CA GLY A 177 8.29 1.00 -2.93
C GLY A 177 8.78 1.06 -1.48
N ASP A 178 9.46 2.14 -1.12
CA ASP A 178 9.84 2.43 0.28
C ASP A 178 8.73 3.19 1.03
N ALA A 179 8.94 3.50 2.30
CA ALA A 179 7.96 4.21 3.13
C ALA A 179 7.59 5.60 2.57
N THR A 180 8.54 6.28 1.93
CA THR A 180 8.30 7.59 1.30
C THR A 180 7.43 7.46 0.05
N ASP A 181 7.66 6.42 -0.75
CA ASP A 181 6.84 6.13 -1.92
C ASP A 181 5.41 5.77 -1.52
N LEU A 182 5.25 4.99 -0.45
CA LEU A 182 3.94 4.64 0.11
C LEU A 182 3.21 5.89 0.63
N ASP A 183 3.94 6.78 1.29
CA ASP A 183 3.40 8.03 1.81
C ASP A 183 2.97 8.97 0.66
N PHE A 184 3.74 9.03 -0.41
CA PHE A 184 3.43 9.76 -1.64
C PHE A 184 2.07 9.30 -2.23
N TYR A 185 1.87 7.99 -2.36
CA TYR A 185 0.62 7.43 -2.89
C TYR A 185 -0.58 7.57 -1.94
N ARG A 186 -0.38 7.79 -0.62
CA ARG A 186 -1.48 8.02 0.32
C ARG A 186 -2.11 9.41 0.18
N GLY A 187 -1.40 10.35 -0.40
CA GLY A 187 -1.92 11.70 -0.60
C GLY A 187 -2.13 12.48 0.69
N ARG A 188 -3.18 13.30 0.75
CA ARG A 188 -3.56 14.07 1.93
C ARG A 188 -4.09 13.15 3.03
N GLN A 189 -3.52 13.28 4.23
CA GLN A 189 -3.77 12.35 5.33
C GLN A 189 -4.09 13.07 6.65
N VAL A 190 -4.85 12.36 7.49
CA VAL A 190 -4.95 12.59 8.93
C VAL A 190 -4.53 11.31 9.64
N TRP A 191 -3.68 11.42 10.68
CA TRP A 191 -3.31 10.30 11.55
C TRP A 191 -3.69 10.61 12.98
N ILE A 192 -4.30 9.65 13.68
CA ILE A 192 -4.76 9.79 15.05
C ILE A 192 -4.11 8.70 15.90
N SER A 193 -3.39 9.11 16.95
CA SER A 193 -2.85 8.20 17.97
C SER A 193 -3.90 7.93 19.05
N HIS A 194 -4.16 6.66 19.30
CA HIS A 194 -5.08 6.19 20.35
C HIS A 194 -4.33 5.69 21.60
N GLY A 195 -3.01 5.87 21.62
CA GLY A 195 -2.12 5.32 22.64
C GLY A 195 -1.78 3.85 22.43
N LYS A 196 -0.91 3.29 23.28
CA LYS A 196 -0.49 1.88 23.25
C LYS A 196 -0.02 1.40 21.87
N GLY A 197 0.65 2.26 21.09
CA GLY A 197 1.14 1.92 19.74
C GLY A 197 0.06 1.83 18.66
N ILE A 198 -1.19 2.20 18.95
CA ILE A 198 -2.30 2.16 18.00
C ILE A 198 -2.45 3.53 17.33
N VAL A 199 -2.41 3.55 16.00
CA VAL A 199 -2.63 4.73 15.16
C VAL A 199 -3.60 4.39 14.05
N THR A 200 -4.60 5.24 13.83
CA THR A 200 -5.41 5.18 12.61
C THR A 200 -4.96 6.23 11.61
N ARG A 201 -4.98 5.87 10.32
CA ARG A 201 -4.65 6.74 9.19
C ARG A 201 -5.83 6.81 8.25
N TYR A 202 -6.11 8.02 7.81
CA TYR A 202 -7.17 8.34 6.86
C TYR A 202 -6.50 9.04 5.67
N ALA A 203 -6.56 8.44 4.50
CA ALA A 203 -5.81 8.88 3.34
C ALA A 203 -6.72 9.15 2.14
N HIS A 204 -6.14 9.70 1.07
CA HIS A 204 -6.79 10.17 -0.14
C HIS A 204 -7.82 11.29 0.09
N LEU A 205 -7.69 12.05 1.18
CA LEU A 205 -8.66 13.07 1.54
C LEU A 205 -8.71 14.23 0.52
N SER A 206 -9.92 14.71 0.21
CA SER A 206 -10.12 15.94 -0.58
C SER A 206 -9.89 17.20 0.26
N GLY A 207 -10.12 17.11 1.57
CA GLY A 207 -9.94 18.18 2.53
C GLY A 207 -9.86 17.67 3.97
N ILE A 208 -9.34 18.51 4.85
CA ILE A 208 -9.27 18.26 6.30
C ILE A 208 -10.12 19.34 6.96
N GLU A 209 -10.90 18.98 7.99
CA GLU A 209 -11.70 19.92 8.74
C GLU A 209 -10.79 20.99 9.39
N PRO A 210 -11.12 22.29 9.32
CA PRO A 210 -10.22 23.37 9.74
C PRO A 210 -9.68 23.27 11.17
N ASP A 211 -10.45 22.68 12.10
CA ASP A 211 -10.04 22.54 13.50
C ASP A 211 -9.17 21.28 13.75
N ILE A 212 -8.83 20.52 12.72
CA ILE A 212 -8.03 19.31 12.82
C ILE A 212 -6.56 19.62 12.52
N GLU A 213 -5.80 19.80 13.60
CA GLU A 213 -4.37 20.11 13.58
C GLU A 213 -3.59 19.13 14.49
N VAL A 214 -2.29 19.03 14.26
CA VAL A 214 -1.41 18.20 15.11
C VAL A 214 -1.47 18.65 16.57
N GLY A 215 -1.69 17.69 17.47
CA GLY A 215 -1.84 17.91 18.91
C GLY A 215 -3.28 18.07 19.36
N VAL A 216 -4.25 18.23 18.46
CA VAL A 216 -5.67 18.35 18.81
C VAL A 216 -6.22 16.99 19.26
N ALA A 217 -6.95 16.98 20.38
CA ALA A 217 -7.68 15.82 20.85
C ALA A 217 -9.03 15.73 20.12
N VAL A 218 -9.33 14.55 19.57
CA VAL A 218 -10.58 14.24 18.87
C VAL A 218 -11.37 13.16 19.61
N LYS A 219 -12.68 13.15 19.41
CA LYS A 219 -13.58 12.11 19.93
C LYS A 219 -13.97 11.15 18.80
N GLY A 220 -14.24 9.90 19.15
CA GLY A 220 -14.86 8.97 18.20
C GLY A 220 -16.14 9.56 17.61
N GLY A 221 -16.32 9.45 16.29
CA GLY A 221 -17.43 10.05 15.54
C GLY A 221 -17.29 11.54 15.21
N GLN A 222 -16.19 12.20 15.61
CA GLN A 222 -15.91 13.58 15.22
C GLN A 222 -15.52 13.67 13.75
N LEU A 223 -16.05 14.66 13.02
CA LEU A 223 -15.64 14.99 11.65
C LEU A 223 -14.16 15.39 11.65
N ILE A 224 -13.36 14.80 10.74
CA ILE A 224 -11.94 15.08 10.61
C ILE A 224 -11.51 15.48 9.21
N GLY A 225 -12.33 15.19 8.19
CA GLY A 225 -12.02 15.50 6.81
C GLY A 225 -13.07 14.94 5.87
N PHE A 226 -12.71 14.87 4.60
CA PHE A 226 -13.64 14.53 3.51
C PHE A 226 -12.97 13.58 2.53
N VAL A 227 -13.71 12.59 2.05
CA VAL A 227 -13.28 11.65 1.01
C VAL A 227 -12.83 12.39 -0.25
N GLY A 228 -11.81 11.88 -0.88
CA GLY A 228 -11.29 12.32 -2.17
C GLY A 228 -10.53 11.23 -2.89
N GLU A 229 -9.55 11.63 -3.67
CA GLU A 229 -8.65 10.73 -4.42
C GLU A 229 -7.21 11.24 -4.44
N SER A 230 -6.85 12.15 -3.53
CA SER A 230 -5.50 12.75 -3.48
C SER A 230 -4.40 11.69 -3.39
N GLY A 231 -3.28 11.88 -4.08
CA GLY A 231 -2.18 10.91 -4.11
C GLY A 231 -2.44 9.67 -4.95
N THR A 232 -3.61 9.50 -5.55
CA THR A 232 -3.81 8.48 -6.58
C THR A 232 -3.31 8.99 -7.94
N PRO A 233 -2.78 8.14 -8.84
CA PRO A 233 -2.42 8.57 -10.19
C PRO A 233 -3.59 9.23 -10.93
N GLU A 234 -4.81 8.79 -10.68
CA GLU A 234 -6.04 9.29 -11.28
C GLU A 234 -6.33 10.73 -10.89
N SER A 235 -5.90 11.20 -9.70
CA SER A 235 -6.05 12.61 -9.31
C SER A 235 -5.39 13.57 -10.31
N ALA A 236 -4.31 13.11 -10.98
CA ALA A 236 -3.63 13.87 -12.04
C ALA A 236 -4.03 13.47 -13.47
N LEU A 237 -4.44 12.22 -13.69
CA LEU A 237 -4.71 11.67 -15.03
C LEU A 237 -6.17 11.77 -15.44
N ASN A 238 -7.09 11.50 -14.53
CA ASN A 238 -8.52 11.45 -14.77
C ASN A 238 -9.29 11.78 -13.49
N PRO A 239 -9.23 13.04 -13.02
CA PRO A 239 -9.79 13.44 -11.73
C PRO A 239 -11.28 13.10 -11.59
N GLY A 240 -11.67 12.68 -10.37
CA GLY A 240 -13.02 12.34 -9.99
C GLY A 240 -13.38 10.87 -10.18
N THR A 241 -12.45 10.01 -10.61
CA THR A 241 -12.74 8.61 -10.96
C THR A 241 -12.33 7.59 -9.90
N GLN A 242 -11.54 7.99 -8.91
CA GLN A 242 -11.02 7.10 -7.86
C GLN A 242 -11.31 7.61 -6.45
N ASN A 243 -12.42 8.33 -6.27
CA ASN A 243 -12.80 8.80 -4.95
C ASN A 243 -13.08 7.62 -4.02
N HIS A 244 -12.34 7.57 -2.90
CA HIS A 244 -12.49 6.57 -1.85
C HIS A 244 -11.79 7.02 -0.56
N LEU A 245 -12.12 6.40 0.54
CA LEU A 245 -11.34 6.51 1.76
C LEU A 245 -10.43 5.30 1.89
N HIS A 246 -9.11 5.52 1.90
CA HIS A 246 -8.15 4.51 2.37
C HIS A 246 -7.97 4.65 3.88
N PHE A 247 -8.29 3.60 4.62
CA PHE A 247 -8.27 3.57 6.09
C PHE A 247 -7.33 2.48 6.60
N GLU A 248 -6.35 2.86 7.45
CA GLU A 248 -5.43 1.92 8.10
C GLU A 248 -5.58 1.93 9.61
N VAL A 249 -5.44 0.75 10.21
CA VAL A 249 -5.19 0.60 11.65
C VAL A 249 -3.76 0.09 11.80
N ARG A 250 -2.89 0.95 12.32
CA ARG A 250 -1.48 0.63 12.60
C ARG A 250 -1.35 0.11 14.02
N ILE A 251 -0.55 -0.91 14.20
CA ILE A 251 -0.18 -1.46 15.50
C ILE A 251 1.35 -1.46 15.52
N GLU A 252 1.93 -0.51 16.27
CA GLU A 252 3.38 -0.26 16.27
C GLU A 252 3.91 -0.05 14.85
N ASP A 253 4.85 -0.88 14.38
CA ASP A 253 5.48 -0.78 13.06
C ASP A 253 4.70 -1.53 11.95
N SER A 254 3.57 -2.19 12.28
CA SER A 254 2.80 -3.00 11.35
C SER A 254 1.36 -2.46 11.16
N PHE A 255 0.52 -3.20 10.47
CA PHE A 255 -0.90 -2.90 10.29
C PHE A 255 -1.78 -4.08 10.71
N LEU A 256 -3.02 -3.80 11.09
CA LEU A 256 -3.98 -4.80 11.52
C LEU A 256 -4.24 -5.83 10.41
N GLY A 257 -3.99 -7.09 10.70
CA GLY A 257 -4.17 -8.19 9.76
C GLY A 257 -2.97 -8.45 8.85
N ALA A 258 -1.81 -7.82 9.09
CA ALA A 258 -0.60 -8.06 8.29
C ALA A 258 -0.24 -9.55 8.23
N GLY A 259 -0.12 -10.09 7.03
CA GLY A 259 0.27 -11.48 6.78
C GLY A 259 -0.80 -12.53 7.06
N LEU A 260 -2.02 -12.13 7.38
CA LEU A 260 -3.16 -13.04 7.58
C LEU A 260 -3.88 -13.33 6.26
N GLU A 261 -4.59 -14.44 6.22
CA GLU A 261 -5.47 -14.78 5.11
C GLU A 261 -6.70 -13.87 5.04
N ALA A 262 -7.30 -13.75 3.87
CA ALA A 262 -8.39 -12.79 3.62
C ALA A 262 -9.60 -12.94 4.56
N GLU A 263 -9.95 -14.18 4.93
CA GLU A 263 -11.06 -14.46 5.85
C GLU A 263 -10.73 -14.04 7.27
N GLU A 264 -9.49 -14.24 7.70
CA GLU A 264 -9.00 -13.82 9.02
C GLU A 264 -8.97 -12.29 9.14
N VAL A 265 -8.47 -11.61 8.09
CA VAL A 265 -8.51 -10.14 8.00
C VAL A 265 -9.93 -9.62 8.11
N ARG A 266 -10.87 -10.20 7.37
CA ARG A 266 -12.28 -9.82 7.42
C ARG A 266 -12.85 -9.98 8.82
N PHE A 267 -12.62 -11.11 9.47
CA PHE A 267 -13.07 -11.37 10.84
C PHE A 267 -12.53 -10.32 11.83
N LEU A 268 -11.25 -9.94 11.70
CA LEU A 268 -10.64 -8.91 12.55
C LEU A 268 -11.35 -7.56 12.38
N TYR A 269 -11.61 -7.12 11.15
CA TYR A 269 -12.26 -5.85 10.88
C TYR A 269 -13.75 -5.85 11.24
N GLU A 270 -14.47 -6.97 11.05
CA GLU A 270 -15.84 -7.14 11.56
C GLU A 270 -15.88 -7.03 13.08
N SER A 271 -14.90 -7.64 13.77
CA SER A 271 -14.77 -7.57 15.21
C SER A 271 -14.40 -6.16 15.68
N LEU A 272 -13.49 -5.47 14.97
CA LEU A 272 -13.09 -4.08 15.23
C LEU A 272 -14.30 -3.14 15.27
N PHE A 273 -15.20 -3.27 14.30
CA PHE A 273 -16.36 -2.41 14.13
C PHE A 273 -17.65 -2.97 14.77
N SER A 274 -17.58 -4.10 15.49
CA SER A 274 -18.76 -4.76 16.07
C SER A 274 -19.52 -3.91 17.09
N GLY A 275 -18.85 -2.91 17.71
CA GLY A 275 -19.44 -1.94 18.62
C GLY A 275 -20.07 -0.71 17.94
N ALA A 276 -19.89 -0.58 16.62
CA ALA A 276 -20.39 0.55 15.84
C ALA A 276 -21.88 0.33 15.47
N ARG A 277 -22.79 0.66 16.40
CA ARG A 277 -24.25 0.69 16.15
C ARG A 277 -24.79 2.08 16.39
#